data_416541e3d9a7f37a3fe9b02e8f773627
#
_entry.id   416541e3d9a7f37a3fe9b02e8f773627
#
_cell.length_a   1.000
_cell.length_b   1.000
_cell.length_c   1.000
_cell.angle_alpha   90.00
_cell.angle_beta   90.00
_cell.angle_gamma   90.00
#
_symmetry.space_group_name_H-M   'P 1'
#
loop_
_entity.id
_entity.type
_entity.pdbx_description
1 polymer ?
#
loop_
_entity_poly.entity_id
_entity_poly.type
_entity_poly.pdbx_seq_one_letter_code
_entity_poly.pdbx_strand_id
1 'polypeptide(L)'
;MSGANHAAPARHAGWALLRPPNLLTVPGDPAAGFLLASASGFSTAALDAGCAPWGGVMPAWGRAGVAVGAALLIYAHGLIGNDLFDQAEDRRERPDRPIPSGGVRPRTAILLCVLTAAAGIALSGFNGRAGMGTAAALTATVLLYNGAMKRFRILGPLFMGACRALSLLTGAVAAGWRGERSALVIVAAALLGLYVAAVTVIARSETRATDLGFRRWLPALVLVAGLGAVGWAARRAGLETWIFAFALGAPMAVGAGLIGHRLAGRPEPGRVQAAVGRWLLSLLFIQVCLAGIGWGGLVVPGVVGLALWACQVRLAKRFYCT
;
A
#
# COMPACT_ATOMS: atom_id res chain seq x y z
N MET A 1 -0.62 1.33 46.71
CA MET A 1 -0.77 -0.08 46.27
C MET A 1 -0.38 -0.12 44.80
N SER A 2 0.60 -0.92 44.50
CA SER A 2 1.45 -1.03 43.33
C SER A 2 0.67 -1.32 42.07
N GLY A 3 0.65 -0.38 41.10
CA GLY A 3 0.24 -0.62 39.74
C GLY A 3 1.39 -1.26 38.96
N ALA A 4 1.27 -2.56 38.69
CA ALA A 4 2.25 -3.31 37.94
C ALA A 4 2.38 -2.76 36.51
N ASN A 5 3.52 -2.13 36.22
CA ASN A 5 4.00 -1.81 34.90
C ASN A 5 4.14 -3.12 34.09
N HIS A 6 3.15 -3.46 33.27
CA HIS A 6 3.33 -4.46 32.22
C HIS A 6 4.06 -3.83 31.04
N ALA A 7 5.36 -3.58 31.20
CA ALA A 7 6.25 -3.38 30.09
C ALA A 7 6.21 -4.65 29.22
N ALA A 8 5.69 -4.55 28.01
CA ALA A 8 5.72 -5.66 27.06
C ALA A 8 7.16 -6.18 26.94
N PRO A 9 7.40 -7.51 26.94
CA PRO A 9 8.75 -8.05 26.95
C PRO A 9 9.51 -7.55 25.72
N ALA A 10 10.75 -7.10 25.93
CA ALA A 10 11.64 -6.47 24.93
C ALA A 10 11.79 -7.26 23.61
N ARG A 11 11.44 -8.54 23.60
CA ARG A 11 11.45 -9.42 22.40
C ARG A 11 10.44 -9.02 21.33
N HIS A 12 9.39 -8.26 21.65
CA HIS A 12 8.35 -7.85 20.67
C HIS A 12 8.46 -6.39 20.23
N ALA A 13 9.32 -5.58 20.86
CA ALA A 13 9.45 -4.15 20.55
C ALA A 13 9.89 -3.88 19.10
N GLY A 14 10.79 -4.70 18.56
CA GLY A 14 11.22 -4.59 17.16
C GLY A 14 10.11 -4.90 16.14
N TRP A 15 9.28 -5.91 16.42
CA TRP A 15 8.15 -6.27 15.57
C TRP A 15 7.02 -5.23 15.63
N ALA A 16 6.86 -4.55 16.77
CA ALA A 16 5.86 -3.50 16.93
C ALA A 16 6.14 -2.29 16.02
N LEU A 17 7.42 -2.00 15.70
CA LEU A 17 7.79 -0.96 14.71
C LEU A 17 7.24 -1.26 13.31
N LEU A 18 7.17 -2.54 12.92
CA LEU A 18 6.80 -2.94 11.56
C LEU A 18 5.29 -3.05 11.34
N ARG A 19 4.47 -2.95 12.40
CA ARG A 19 3.00 -3.04 12.33
C ARG A 19 2.54 -4.18 11.41
N PRO A 20 2.81 -5.47 11.74
CA PRO A 20 2.68 -6.61 10.83
C PRO A 20 1.37 -6.72 10.05
N PRO A 21 0.19 -6.38 10.60
CA PRO A 21 -1.05 -6.42 9.83
C PRO A 21 -1.04 -5.54 8.58
N ASN A 22 -0.35 -4.39 8.64
CA ASN A 22 -0.31 -3.45 7.51
C ASN A 22 0.66 -3.90 6.40
N LEU A 23 1.69 -4.68 6.75
CA LEU A 23 2.65 -5.22 5.77
C LEU A 23 1.99 -6.12 4.74
N LEU A 24 0.90 -6.81 5.08
CA LEU A 24 0.23 -7.76 4.18
C LEU A 24 -0.43 -7.10 2.96
N THR A 25 -0.73 -5.81 3.01
CA THR A 25 -1.29 -5.08 1.87
C THR A 25 -0.22 -4.57 0.90
N VAL A 26 1.05 -4.61 1.28
CA VAL A 26 2.15 -4.03 0.47
C VAL A 26 2.49 -4.87 -0.76
N PRO A 27 2.60 -6.21 -0.68
CA PRO A 27 2.95 -7.05 -1.83
C PRO A 27 1.99 -6.93 -3.01
N GLY A 28 0.72 -6.65 -2.74
CA GLY A 28 -0.32 -6.58 -3.76
C GLY A 28 -0.13 -5.44 -4.76
N ASP A 29 0.45 -4.31 -4.36
CA ASP A 29 0.66 -3.19 -5.27
C ASP A 29 1.67 -3.54 -6.38
N PRO A 30 2.94 -3.92 -6.07
CA PRO A 30 3.88 -4.26 -7.11
C PRO A 30 3.48 -5.53 -7.87
N ALA A 31 2.82 -6.50 -7.23
CA ALA A 31 2.29 -7.67 -7.93
C ALA A 31 1.24 -7.29 -8.98
N ALA A 32 0.26 -6.45 -8.61
CA ALA A 32 -0.73 -5.95 -9.55
C ALA A 32 -0.10 -5.14 -10.68
N GLY A 33 0.84 -4.24 -10.37
CA GLY A 33 1.56 -3.45 -11.36
C GLY A 33 2.34 -4.31 -12.35
N PHE A 34 3.03 -5.35 -11.85
CA PHE A 34 3.75 -6.31 -12.68
C PHE A 34 2.81 -7.04 -13.64
N LEU A 35 1.71 -7.59 -13.14
CA LEU A 35 0.76 -8.35 -13.93
C LEU A 35 0.05 -7.47 -14.98
N LEU A 36 -0.33 -6.24 -14.64
CA LEU A 36 -0.96 -5.30 -15.58
C LEU A 36 -0.01 -4.90 -16.72
N ALA A 37 1.28 -4.75 -16.43
CA ALA A 37 2.28 -4.34 -17.41
C ALA A 37 2.77 -5.48 -18.31
N SER A 38 2.60 -6.75 -17.89
CA SER A 38 3.03 -7.91 -18.65
C SER A 38 2.26 -8.02 -19.97
N ALA A 39 2.97 -7.99 -21.13
CA ALA A 39 2.41 -7.75 -22.46
C ALA A 39 1.59 -8.91 -23.07
N SER A 40 1.80 -10.10 -22.60
CA SER A 40 1.04 -11.28 -23.05
C SER A 40 0.71 -12.10 -21.83
N GLY A 41 -0.56 -12.46 -21.65
CA GLY A 41 -0.93 -13.36 -20.55
C GLY A 41 0.17 -14.41 -20.39
N PHE A 42 0.77 -14.47 -19.27
CA PHE A 42 1.89 -15.29 -18.78
C PHE A 42 2.64 -16.17 -19.83
N SER A 43 3.10 -15.61 -20.94
CA SER A 43 4.08 -16.27 -21.80
C SER A 43 5.47 -16.02 -21.22
N THR A 44 6.03 -17.05 -20.60
CA THR A 44 7.38 -17.02 -20.01
C THR A 44 8.45 -16.61 -21.01
N ALA A 45 8.25 -16.86 -22.30
CA ALA A 45 9.21 -16.56 -23.36
C ALA A 45 9.45 -15.07 -23.64
N ALA A 46 8.45 -14.20 -23.43
CA ALA A 46 8.60 -12.75 -23.67
C ALA A 46 9.24 -12.01 -22.48
N LEU A 47 9.35 -12.65 -21.33
CA LEU A 47 9.87 -12.06 -20.08
C LEU A 47 11.37 -12.34 -19.88
N ASP A 48 11.96 -13.21 -20.71
CA ASP A 48 13.38 -13.61 -20.60
C ASP A 48 14.36 -12.58 -21.19
N ALA A 49 13.87 -11.52 -21.87
CA ALA A 49 14.72 -10.55 -22.57
C ALA A 49 15.22 -9.36 -21.72
N GLY A 50 15.10 -9.41 -20.40
CA GLY A 50 15.58 -8.37 -19.50
C GLY A 50 16.91 -8.75 -18.87
N CYS A 51 18.03 -8.29 -19.45
CA CYS A 51 19.34 -8.42 -18.81
C CYS A 51 19.35 -7.72 -17.45
N ALA A 52 19.61 -8.47 -16.37
CA ALA A 52 19.98 -7.88 -15.11
C ALA A 52 21.30 -7.09 -15.29
N PRO A 53 21.53 -6.01 -14.52
CA PRO A 53 22.76 -5.21 -14.63
C PRO A 53 24.06 -6.01 -14.46
N TRP A 54 23.95 -7.23 -13.97
CA TRP A 54 25.04 -8.17 -13.68
C TRP A 54 25.18 -9.29 -14.74
N GLY A 55 24.57 -9.13 -15.94
CA GLY A 55 24.73 -10.07 -17.05
C GLY A 55 23.96 -11.40 -16.93
N GLY A 56 23.11 -11.56 -15.92
CA GLY A 56 22.28 -12.75 -15.73
C GLY A 56 20.84 -12.54 -16.21
N VAL A 57 20.23 -13.59 -16.76
CA VAL A 57 18.79 -13.60 -17.11
C VAL A 57 18.00 -13.93 -15.85
N MET A 58 17.23 -12.98 -15.33
CA MET A 58 16.34 -13.21 -14.20
C MET A 58 14.94 -13.56 -14.71
N PRO A 59 14.33 -14.69 -14.29
CA PRO A 59 12.98 -15.06 -14.70
C PRO A 59 11.96 -14.04 -14.22
N ALA A 60 10.84 -13.94 -14.90
CA ALA A 60 9.76 -12.99 -14.63
C ALA A 60 9.34 -12.95 -13.15
N TRP A 61 9.17 -14.11 -12.55
CA TRP A 61 8.82 -14.24 -11.13
C TRP A 61 9.90 -13.72 -10.19
N GLY A 62 11.17 -13.90 -10.54
CA GLY A 62 12.27 -13.31 -9.80
C GLY A 62 12.22 -11.79 -9.83
N ARG A 63 11.92 -11.19 -10.99
CA ARG A 63 11.77 -9.73 -11.15
C ARG A 63 10.58 -9.20 -10.36
N ALA A 64 9.44 -9.91 -10.39
CA ALA A 64 8.29 -9.58 -9.56
C ALA A 64 8.63 -9.69 -8.06
N GLY A 65 9.31 -10.76 -7.64
CA GLY A 65 9.76 -10.96 -6.27
C GLY A 65 10.69 -9.86 -5.79
N VAL A 66 11.62 -9.41 -6.63
CA VAL A 66 12.50 -8.25 -6.38
C VAL A 66 11.67 -6.98 -6.14
N ALA A 67 10.67 -6.69 -6.98
CA ALA A 67 9.83 -5.52 -6.81
C ALA A 67 9.02 -5.56 -5.50
N VAL A 68 8.46 -6.73 -5.16
CA VAL A 68 7.74 -6.96 -3.90
C VAL A 68 8.68 -6.79 -2.70
N GLY A 69 9.85 -7.42 -2.72
CA GLY A 69 10.83 -7.30 -1.64
C GLY A 69 11.32 -5.87 -1.42
N ALA A 70 11.58 -5.14 -2.51
CA ALA A 70 11.96 -3.74 -2.44
C ALA A 70 10.84 -2.86 -1.85
N ALA A 71 9.60 -3.06 -2.29
CA ALA A 71 8.46 -2.33 -1.76
C ALA A 71 8.25 -2.60 -0.26
N LEU A 72 8.43 -3.84 0.22
CA LEU A 72 8.37 -4.19 1.63
C LEU A 72 9.47 -3.51 2.45
N LEU A 73 10.71 -3.48 1.93
CA LEU A 73 11.83 -2.79 2.60
C LEU A 73 11.59 -1.28 2.70
N ILE A 74 11.11 -0.65 1.60
CA ILE A 74 10.80 0.78 1.59
C ILE A 74 9.58 1.09 2.49
N TYR A 75 8.61 0.18 2.55
CA TYR A 75 7.50 0.33 3.49
C TYR A 75 7.96 0.25 4.95
N ALA A 76 8.86 -0.70 5.29
CA ALA A 76 9.47 -0.78 6.61
C ALA A 76 10.26 0.50 6.95
N HIS A 77 11.05 1.04 5.97
CA HIS A 77 11.66 2.36 6.08
C HIS A 77 10.64 3.45 6.44
N GLY A 78 9.50 3.45 5.77
CA GLY A 78 8.42 4.42 6.01
C GLY A 78 7.83 4.34 7.41
N LEU A 79 7.59 3.13 7.92
CA LEU A 79 7.07 2.92 9.27
C LEU A 79 8.05 3.37 10.35
N ILE A 80 9.32 2.94 10.24
CA ILE A 80 10.38 3.32 11.18
C ILE A 80 10.60 4.84 11.14
N GLY A 81 10.65 5.41 9.92
CA GLY A 81 10.78 6.85 9.71
C GLY A 81 9.63 7.63 10.34
N ASN A 82 8.39 7.15 10.20
CA ASN A 82 7.23 7.79 10.83
C ASN A 82 7.39 7.87 12.35
N ASP A 83 7.77 6.77 12.99
CA ASP A 83 7.96 6.73 14.45
C ASP A 83 9.16 7.61 14.90
N LEU A 84 10.19 7.77 14.05
CA LEU A 84 11.30 8.69 14.30
C LEU A 84 10.88 10.17 14.21
N PHE A 85 10.11 10.54 13.18
CA PHE A 85 9.63 11.90 13.00
C PHE A 85 8.57 12.29 14.03
N ASP A 86 7.78 11.33 14.52
CA ASP A 86 6.72 11.56 15.51
C ASP A 86 7.19 11.40 16.96
N GLN A 87 8.48 11.17 17.21
CA GLN A 87 9.01 10.86 18.54
C GLN A 87 8.59 11.86 19.63
N ALA A 88 8.54 13.17 19.31
CA ALA A 88 8.16 14.19 20.27
C ALA A 88 6.65 14.15 20.63
N GLU A 89 5.81 13.85 19.65
CA GLU A 89 4.36 13.69 19.82
C GLU A 89 4.06 12.37 20.54
N ASP A 90 4.70 11.28 20.12
CA ASP A 90 4.51 9.95 20.69
C ASP A 90 4.94 9.87 22.17
N ARG A 91 5.94 10.65 22.61
CA ARG A 91 6.30 10.75 24.03
C ARG A 91 5.17 11.31 24.89
N ARG A 92 4.31 12.15 24.32
CA ARG A 92 3.20 12.81 25.02
C ARG A 92 1.92 12.00 24.95
N GLU A 93 1.61 11.45 23.78
CA GLU A 93 0.32 10.84 23.49
C GLU A 93 0.34 9.30 23.54
N ARG A 94 1.50 8.69 23.28
CA ARG A 94 1.66 7.23 23.13
C ARG A 94 3.01 6.75 23.70
N PRO A 95 3.25 6.94 25.01
CA PRO A 95 4.53 6.62 25.66
C PRO A 95 4.94 5.15 25.55
N ASP A 96 3.97 4.25 25.33
CA ASP A 96 4.19 2.80 25.20
C ASP A 96 4.75 2.37 23.83
N ARG A 97 4.87 3.31 22.86
CA ARG A 97 5.49 2.99 21.58
C ARG A 97 6.96 2.60 21.70
N PRO A 98 7.51 1.77 20.77
CA PRO A 98 8.85 1.19 20.90
C PRO A 98 9.99 2.19 21.14
N ILE A 99 9.95 3.36 20.50
CA ILE A 99 11.00 4.38 20.66
C ILE A 99 10.80 5.21 21.95
N PRO A 100 9.62 5.78 22.24
CA PRO A 100 9.37 6.50 23.47
C PRO A 100 9.59 5.67 24.74
N SER A 101 9.15 4.40 24.75
CA SER A 101 9.30 3.49 25.89
C SER A 101 10.74 3.03 26.16
N GLY A 102 11.67 3.35 25.22
CA GLY A 102 13.06 2.88 25.30
C GLY A 102 13.26 1.42 24.84
N GLY A 103 12.22 0.74 24.35
CA GLY A 103 12.29 -0.61 23.79
C GLY A 103 13.19 -0.69 22.55
N VAL A 104 13.30 0.40 21.80
CA VAL A 104 14.24 0.56 20.68
C VAL A 104 14.98 1.89 20.85
N ARG A 105 16.31 1.83 20.80
CA ARG A 105 17.16 3.05 20.87
C ARG A 105 16.99 3.87 19.58
N PRO A 106 16.85 5.22 19.65
CA PRO A 106 16.70 6.07 18.47
C PRO A 106 17.81 5.87 17.43
N ARG A 107 19.05 5.69 17.86
CA ARG A 107 20.20 5.41 16.96
C ARG A 107 20.01 4.11 16.18
N THR A 108 19.49 3.06 16.82
CA THR A 108 19.19 1.78 16.16
C THR A 108 18.05 1.95 15.17
N ALA A 109 17.00 2.71 15.51
CA ALA A 109 15.91 3.01 14.61
C ALA A 109 16.39 3.81 13.37
N ILE A 110 17.26 4.81 13.54
CA ILE A 110 17.86 5.56 12.41
C ILE A 110 18.66 4.62 11.51
N LEU A 111 19.50 3.76 12.09
CA LEU A 111 20.30 2.81 11.32
C LEU A 111 19.41 1.87 10.51
N LEU A 112 18.38 1.28 11.14
CA LEU A 112 17.40 0.40 10.46
C LEU A 112 16.64 1.14 9.36
N CYS A 113 16.24 2.39 9.61
CA CYS A 113 15.57 3.24 8.63
C CYS A 113 16.42 3.46 7.38
N VAL A 114 17.71 3.79 7.56
CA VAL A 114 18.65 4.00 6.45
C VAL A 114 18.95 2.68 5.73
N LEU A 115 19.21 1.60 6.47
CA LEU A 115 19.51 0.30 5.89
C LEU A 115 18.35 -0.26 5.06
N THR A 116 17.11 -0.15 5.54
CA THR A 116 15.93 -0.63 4.81
C THR A 116 15.68 0.19 3.54
N ALA A 117 15.89 1.51 3.56
CA ALA A 117 15.82 2.36 2.37
C ALA A 117 16.89 1.98 1.35
N ALA A 118 18.16 1.91 1.78
CA ALA A 118 19.28 1.57 0.91
C ALA A 118 19.15 0.17 0.32
N ALA A 119 18.74 -0.81 1.13
CA ALA A 119 18.50 -2.18 0.69
C ALA A 119 17.35 -2.26 -0.32
N GLY A 120 16.25 -1.52 -0.10
CA GLY A 120 15.12 -1.47 -1.03
C GLY A 120 15.50 -0.90 -2.40
N ILE A 121 16.27 0.21 -2.40
CA ILE A 121 16.77 0.83 -3.64
C ILE A 121 17.77 -0.11 -4.35
N ALA A 122 18.74 -0.68 -3.61
CA ALA A 122 19.73 -1.59 -4.16
C ALA A 122 19.08 -2.85 -4.74
N LEU A 123 18.13 -3.46 -4.01
CA LEU A 123 17.38 -4.61 -4.47
C LEU A 123 16.64 -4.30 -5.79
N SER A 124 16.00 -3.13 -5.90
CA SER A 124 15.34 -2.69 -7.14
C SER A 124 16.29 -2.53 -8.31
N GLY A 125 17.59 -2.37 -8.07
CA GLY A 125 18.64 -2.34 -9.09
C GLY A 125 18.72 -3.61 -9.93
N PHE A 126 18.29 -4.77 -9.40
CA PHE A 126 18.16 -6.01 -10.18
C PHE A 126 17.10 -5.90 -11.28
N ASN A 127 16.14 -4.99 -11.15
CA ASN A 127 15.16 -4.64 -12.19
C ASN A 127 15.67 -3.48 -13.09
N GLY A 128 16.98 -3.20 -13.09
CA GLY A 128 17.62 -2.20 -13.91
C GLY A 128 17.54 -0.77 -13.35
N ARG A 129 18.09 0.19 -14.11
CA ARG A 129 18.13 1.62 -13.71
C ARG A 129 16.75 2.20 -13.46
N ALA A 130 15.76 1.82 -14.26
CA ALA A 130 14.37 2.27 -14.09
C ALA A 130 13.76 1.75 -12.77
N GLY A 131 14.02 0.48 -12.41
CA GLY A 131 13.64 -0.10 -11.13
C GLY A 131 14.26 0.65 -9.95
N MET A 132 15.56 0.92 -10.02
CA MET A 132 16.27 1.69 -9.00
C MET A 132 15.71 3.13 -8.89
N GLY A 133 15.44 3.77 -10.03
CA GLY A 133 14.86 5.12 -10.06
C GLY A 133 13.46 5.20 -9.45
N THR A 134 12.59 4.22 -9.74
CA THR A 134 11.24 4.18 -9.13
C THR A 134 11.29 3.90 -7.63
N ALA A 135 12.19 3.03 -7.17
CA ALA A 135 12.42 2.77 -5.75
C ALA A 135 12.97 3.99 -5.02
N ALA A 136 13.91 4.72 -5.63
CA ALA A 136 14.42 5.99 -5.10
C ALA A 136 13.32 7.06 -5.02
N ALA A 137 12.48 7.19 -6.04
CA ALA A 137 11.34 8.11 -6.05
C ALA A 137 10.31 7.74 -4.95
N LEU A 138 10.01 6.44 -4.77
CA LEU A 138 9.14 5.97 -3.69
C LEU A 138 9.74 6.31 -2.32
N THR A 139 11.03 6.04 -2.10
CA THR A 139 11.73 6.36 -0.85
C THR A 139 11.71 7.85 -0.56
N ALA A 140 12.00 8.69 -1.56
CA ALA A 140 11.94 10.15 -1.42
C ALA A 140 10.53 10.64 -1.07
N THR A 141 9.50 10.06 -1.73
CA THR A 141 8.09 10.40 -1.45
C THR A 141 7.69 10.05 -0.01
N VAL A 142 8.14 8.89 0.48
CA VAL A 142 7.92 8.45 1.87
C VAL A 142 8.63 9.38 2.87
N LEU A 143 9.87 9.77 2.60
CA LEU A 143 10.61 10.73 3.43
C LEU A 143 9.94 12.10 3.47
N LEU A 144 9.53 12.63 2.33
CA LEU A 144 8.81 13.91 2.23
C LEU A 144 7.48 13.85 2.97
N TYR A 145 6.74 12.73 2.84
CA TYR A 145 5.51 12.53 3.58
C TYR A 145 5.75 12.61 5.08
N ASN A 146 6.66 11.80 5.62
CA ASN A 146 6.93 11.70 7.05
C ASN A 146 7.53 12.98 7.63
N GLY A 147 8.46 13.62 6.90
CA GLY A 147 9.19 14.79 7.39
C GLY A 147 8.39 16.09 7.34
N ALA A 148 7.56 16.28 6.31
CA ALA A 148 6.90 17.56 6.08
C ALA A 148 5.44 17.45 5.64
N MET A 149 5.12 16.63 4.62
CA MET A 149 3.84 16.73 3.89
C MET A 149 2.64 16.26 4.71
N LYS A 150 2.81 15.32 5.64
CA LYS A 150 1.73 14.84 6.50
C LYS A 150 1.04 15.94 7.33
N ARG A 151 1.69 17.07 7.56
CA ARG A 151 1.11 18.22 8.28
C ARG A 151 0.08 18.97 7.45
N PHE A 152 0.23 18.99 6.12
CA PHE A 152 -0.64 19.74 5.23
C PHE A 152 -1.93 18.96 4.95
N ARG A 153 -3.06 19.69 4.96
CA ARG A 153 -4.40 19.11 4.83
C ARG A 153 -4.63 18.40 3.50
N ILE A 154 -4.07 18.92 2.42
CA ILE A 154 -4.23 18.39 1.05
C ILE A 154 -3.01 17.55 0.66
N LEU A 155 -1.79 18.08 0.87
CA LEU A 155 -0.56 17.42 0.44
C LEU A 155 -0.33 16.10 1.19
N GLY A 156 -0.66 16.03 2.49
CA GLY A 156 -0.52 14.78 3.25
C GLY A 156 -1.23 13.60 2.61
N PRO A 157 -2.55 13.66 2.38
CA PRO A 157 -3.27 12.61 1.67
C PRO A 157 -2.73 12.30 0.29
N LEU A 158 -2.35 13.32 -0.50
CA LEU A 158 -1.81 13.13 -1.85
C LEU A 158 -0.46 12.40 -1.82
N PHE A 159 0.46 12.76 -0.92
CA PHE A 159 1.74 12.07 -0.77
C PHE A 159 1.56 10.63 -0.28
N MET A 160 0.64 10.37 0.66
CA MET A 160 0.31 8.99 1.07
C MET A 160 -0.22 8.17 -0.10
N GLY A 161 -1.09 8.75 -0.93
CA GLY A 161 -1.57 8.13 -2.16
C GLY A 161 -0.45 7.91 -3.17
N ALA A 162 0.44 8.89 -3.37
CA ALA A 162 1.59 8.78 -4.26
C ALA A 162 2.53 7.64 -3.87
N CYS A 163 2.73 7.38 -2.57
CA CYS A 163 3.50 6.22 -2.10
C CYS A 163 2.90 4.91 -2.62
N ARG A 164 1.57 4.77 -2.59
CA ARG A 164 0.90 3.55 -3.08
C ARG A 164 0.93 3.45 -4.61
N ALA A 165 0.73 4.55 -5.33
CA ALA A 165 0.85 4.60 -6.78
C ALA A 165 2.27 4.22 -7.23
N LEU A 166 3.30 4.77 -6.61
CA LEU A 166 4.70 4.45 -6.90
C LEU A 166 5.03 2.99 -6.55
N SER A 167 4.45 2.44 -5.47
CA SER A 167 4.59 1.02 -5.12
C SER A 167 4.07 0.11 -6.24
N LEU A 168 2.92 0.42 -6.85
CA LEU A 168 2.42 -0.29 -8.02
C LEU A 168 3.36 -0.14 -9.22
N LEU A 169 3.87 1.07 -9.46
CA LEU A 169 4.77 1.34 -10.57
C LEU A 169 6.11 0.60 -10.45
N THR A 170 6.61 0.29 -9.24
CA THR A 170 7.82 -0.55 -9.10
C THR A 170 7.62 -1.92 -9.74
N GLY A 171 6.45 -2.52 -9.60
CA GLY A 171 6.09 -3.77 -10.24
C GLY A 171 5.95 -3.64 -11.76
N ALA A 172 5.28 -2.59 -12.23
CA ALA A 172 5.13 -2.33 -13.65
C ALA A 172 6.49 -2.17 -14.36
N VAL A 173 7.41 -1.42 -13.75
CA VAL A 173 8.77 -1.26 -14.26
C VAL A 173 9.53 -2.59 -14.25
N ALA A 174 9.35 -3.43 -13.23
CA ALA A 174 9.92 -4.76 -13.16
C ALA A 174 9.43 -5.66 -14.31
N ALA A 175 8.20 -5.50 -14.78
CA ALA A 175 7.66 -6.19 -15.94
C ALA A 175 8.20 -5.65 -17.29
N GLY A 176 8.99 -4.55 -17.29
CA GLY A 176 9.44 -3.90 -18.51
C GLY A 176 8.36 -3.00 -19.13
N TRP A 177 7.57 -2.35 -18.28
CA TRP A 177 6.45 -1.46 -18.65
C TRP A 177 6.77 -0.55 -19.83
N ARG A 178 6.08 -0.77 -20.98
CA ARG A 178 6.16 0.00 -22.23
C ARG A 178 4.90 -0.23 -23.08
N GLY A 179 4.68 0.67 -24.05
CA GLY A 179 3.73 0.45 -25.13
C GLY A 179 2.25 0.62 -24.75
N GLU A 180 1.39 -0.18 -25.35
CA GLU A 180 -0.07 -0.01 -25.34
C GLU A 180 -0.73 -0.10 -23.96
N ARG A 181 -0.11 -0.80 -23.00
CA ARG A 181 -0.61 -0.91 -21.62
C ARG A 181 -0.23 0.24 -20.71
N SER A 182 0.49 1.23 -21.22
CA SER A 182 0.92 2.39 -20.42
C SER A 182 -0.25 3.12 -19.78
N ALA A 183 -1.32 3.36 -20.55
CA ALA A 183 -2.53 4.01 -20.03
C ALA A 183 -3.19 3.21 -18.92
N LEU A 184 -3.31 1.88 -19.06
CA LEU A 184 -3.89 0.99 -18.07
C LEU A 184 -3.11 1.02 -16.74
N VAL A 185 -1.77 0.94 -16.82
CA VAL A 185 -0.90 0.98 -15.63
C VAL A 185 -0.99 2.33 -14.91
N ILE A 186 -0.98 3.45 -15.67
CA ILE A 186 -1.10 4.80 -15.10
C ILE A 186 -2.46 4.97 -14.42
N VAL A 187 -3.54 4.55 -15.06
CA VAL A 187 -4.90 4.65 -14.51
C VAL A 187 -5.04 3.76 -13.26
N ALA A 188 -4.47 2.57 -13.26
CA ALA A 188 -4.47 1.68 -12.08
C ALA A 188 -3.66 2.29 -10.91
N ALA A 189 -2.50 2.87 -11.19
CA ALA A 189 -1.70 3.58 -10.19
C ALA A 189 -2.45 4.80 -9.63
N ALA A 190 -3.11 5.57 -10.50
CA ALA A 190 -3.93 6.71 -10.10
C ALA A 190 -5.14 6.27 -9.23
N LEU A 191 -5.86 5.20 -9.62
CA LEU A 191 -6.94 4.64 -8.81
C LEU A 191 -6.46 4.31 -7.41
N LEU A 192 -5.37 3.54 -7.29
CA LEU A 192 -4.84 3.10 -6.00
C LEU A 192 -4.38 4.29 -5.15
N GLY A 193 -3.67 5.25 -5.77
CA GLY A 193 -3.20 6.46 -5.10
C GLY A 193 -4.35 7.36 -4.63
N LEU A 194 -5.32 7.64 -5.49
CA LEU A 194 -6.48 8.47 -5.15
C LEU A 194 -7.37 7.82 -4.10
N TYR A 195 -7.52 6.48 -4.15
CA TYR A 195 -8.27 5.75 -3.14
C TYR A 195 -7.63 5.90 -1.75
N VAL A 196 -6.32 5.68 -1.66
CA VAL A 196 -5.59 5.86 -0.39
C VAL A 196 -5.61 7.31 0.07
N ALA A 197 -5.48 8.27 -0.85
CA ALA A 197 -5.63 9.68 -0.52
C ALA A 197 -7.02 10.01 0.05
N ALA A 198 -8.10 9.49 -0.57
CA ALA A 198 -9.47 9.67 -0.10
C ALA A 198 -9.69 9.10 1.30
N VAL A 199 -9.19 7.88 1.56
CA VAL A 199 -9.25 7.27 2.90
C VAL A 199 -8.43 8.10 3.91
N THR A 200 -7.24 8.58 3.52
CA THR A 200 -6.38 9.40 4.40
C THR A 200 -7.01 10.76 4.75
N VAL A 201 -7.78 11.36 3.84
CA VAL A 201 -8.56 12.58 4.15
C VAL A 201 -9.52 12.35 5.31
N ILE A 202 -10.16 11.19 5.36
CA ILE A 202 -11.12 10.84 6.42
C ILE A 202 -10.39 10.42 7.71
N ALA A 203 -9.29 9.67 7.59
CA ALA A 203 -8.48 9.23 8.72
C ALA A 203 -7.99 10.40 9.61
N ARG A 204 -7.77 11.58 9.03
CA ARG A 204 -7.41 12.80 9.79
C ARG A 204 -8.49 13.27 10.77
N SER A 205 -9.70 12.77 10.65
CA SER A 205 -10.84 13.10 11.52
C SER A 205 -11.08 12.03 12.60
N GLU A 206 -10.19 11.03 12.74
CA GLU A 206 -10.33 9.92 13.69
C GLU A 206 -10.25 10.33 15.17
N THR A 207 -9.67 11.48 15.47
CA THR A 207 -9.46 11.93 16.86
C THR A 207 -10.53 12.88 17.37
N ARG A 208 -11.40 13.38 16.51
CA ARG A 208 -12.42 14.38 16.86
C ARG A 208 -13.76 14.06 16.20
N ALA A 209 -14.85 14.19 16.95
CA ALA A 209 -16.19 14.10 16.41
C ALA A 209 -16.48 15.30 15.50
N THR A 210 -16.29 15.16 14.21
CA THR A 210 -16.49 16.19 13.20
C THR A 210 -17.43 15.72 12.12
N ASP A 211 -18.24 16.63 11.57
CA ASP A 211 -19.04 16.30 10.39
C ASP A 211 -18.12 16.12 9.18
N LEU A 212 -18.20 14.95 8.59
CA LEU A 212 -17.44 14.60 7.40
C LEU A 212 -18.07 15.18 6.11
N GLY A 213 -19.33 15.53 6.15
CA GLY A 213 -20.06 16.06 5.00
C GLY A 213 -19.91 15.17 3.77
N PHE A 214 -19.62 15.79 2.62
CA PHE A 214 -19.40 15.07 1.36
C PHE A 214 -18.15 14.15 1.37
N ARG A 215 -17.13 14.44 2.20
CA ARG A 215 -15.87 13.69 2.23
C ARG A 215 -16.06 12.20 2.50
N ARG A 216 -17.11 11.80 3.25
CA ARG A 216 -17.43 10.39 3.54
C ARG A 216 -17.70 9.54 2.29
N TRP A 217 -18.01 10.17 1.15
CA TRP A 217 -18.29 9.50 -0.11
C TRP A 217 -17.05 9.35 -1.01
N LEU A 218 -15.95 10.06 -0.71
CA LEU A 218 -14.75 10.07 -1.54
C LEU A 218 -14.22 8.67 -1.88
N PRO A 219 -14.10 7.70 -0.93
CA PRO A 219 -13.61 6.36 -1.28
C PRO A 219 -14.51 5.65 -2.28
N ALA A 220 -15.84 5.77 -2.15
CA ALA A 220 -16.79 5.15 -3.08
C ALA A 220 -16.73 5.80 -4.47
N LEU A 221 -16.67 7.13 -4.53
CA LEU A 221 -16.58 7.89 -5.79
C LEU A 221 -15.29 7.56 -6.55
N VAL A 222 -14.16 7.47 -5.84
CA VAL A 222 -12.89 7.07 -6.45
C VAL A 222 -12.95 5.65 -6.98
N LEU A 223 -13.62 4.71 -6.28
CA LEU A 223 -13.81 3.36 -6.78
C LEU A 223 -14.67 3.33 -8.04
N VAL A 224 -15.79 4.04 -8.06
CA VAL A 224 -16.65 4.09 -9.26
C VAL A 224 -15.91 4.66 -10.45
N ALA A 225 -15.32 5.84 -10.30
CA ALA A 225 -14.62 6.51 -11.39
C ALA A 225 -13.35 5.76 -11.80
N GLY A 226 -12.55 5.33 -10.83
CA GLY A 226 -11.25 4.70 -11.08
C GLY A 226 -11.37 3.30 -11.67
N LEU A 227 -12.28 2.45 -11.16
CA LEU A 227 -12.50 1.12 -11.73
C LEU A 227 -13.18 1.20 -13.10
N GLY A 228 -14.06 2.17 -13.32
CA GLY A 228 -14.62 2.48 -14.64
C GLY A 228 -13.51 2.84 -15.64
N ALA A 229 -12.59 3.72 -15.23
CA ALA A 229 -11.44 4.11 -16.04
C ALA A 229 -10.47 2.94 -16.30
N VAL A 230 -10.20 2.10 -15.29
CA VAL A 230 -9.39 0.88 -15.45
C VAL A 230 -10.05 -0.09 -16.43
N GLY A 231 -11.35 -0.34 -16.31
CA GLY A 231 -12.10 -1.22 -17.23
C GLY A 231 -12.04 -0.70 -18.66
N TRP A 232 -12.24 0.62 -18.85
CA TRP A 232 -12.11 1.25 -20.16
C TRP A 232 -10.68 1.13 -20.73
N ALA A 233 -9.65 1.40 -19.92
CA ALA A 233 -8.26 1.29 -20.34
C ALA A 233 -7.88 -0.17 -20.66
N ALA A 234 -8.35 -1.14 -19.89
CA ALA A 234 -8.15 -2.57 -20.12
C ALA A 234 -8.79 -3.01 -21.44
N ARG A 235 -10.02 -2.55 -21.72
CA ARG A 235 -10.71 -2.82 -22.99
C ARG A 235 -9.94 -2.21 -24.18
N ARG A 236 -9.44 -0.99 -24.03
CA ARG A 236 -8.60 -0.33 -25.06
C ARG A 236 -7.29 -1.08 -25.32
N ALA A 237 -6.74 -1.72 -24.29
CA ALA A 237 -5.56 -2.58 -24.38
C ALA A 237 -5.89 -4.01 -24.90
N GLY A 238 -7.10 -4.26 -25.39
CA GLY A 238 -7.52 -5.55 -25.95
C GLY A 238 -7.69 -6.66 -24.90
N LEU A 239 -7.82 -6.32 -23.61
CA LEU A 239 -8.00 -7.32 -22.55
C LEU A 239 -9.49 -7.63 -22.35
N GLU A 240 -9.90 -8.87 -22.60
CA GLU A 240 -11.29 -9.31 -22.33
C GLU A 240 -11.64 -9.30 -20.84
N THR A 241 -10.62 -9.35 -19.99
CA THR A 241 -10.73 -9.28 -18.53
C THR A 241 -11.16 -7.93 -17.97
N TRP A 242 -11.38 -6.92 -18.84
CA TRP A 242 -11.91 -5.61 -18.44
C TRP A 242 -13.20 -5.71 -17.62
N ILE A 243 -13.99 -6.77 -17.84
CA ILE A 243 -15.24 -7.01 -17.12
C ILE A 243 -15.03 -7.18 -15.60
N PHE A 244 -13.85 -7.62 -15.16
CA PHE A 244 -13.53 -7.78 -13.74
C PHE A 244 -13.53 -6.45 -12.99
N ALA A 245 -13.19 -5.33 -13.69
CA ALA A 245 -13.28 -3.99 -13.10
C ALA A 245 -14.72 -3.66 -12.68
N PHE A 246 -15.70 -4.10 -13.43
CA PHE A 246 -17.12 -3.87 -13.12
C PHE A 246 -17.68 -4.94 -12.18
N ALA A 247 -17.40 -6.21 -12.42
CA ALA A 247 -17.90 -7.32 -11.61
C ALA A 247 -17.46 -7.24 -10.13
N LEU A 248 -16.19 -6.89 -9.89
CA LEU A 248 -15.68 -6.68 -8.53
C LEU A 248 -15.85 -5.22 -8.07
N GLY A 249 -15.78 -4.27 -8.99
CA GLY A 249 -15.82 -2.84 -8.68
C GLY A 249 -17.16 -2.38 -8.14
N ALA A 250 -18.28 -2.87 -8.71
CA ALA A 250 -19.62 -2.47 -8.27
C ALA A 250 -19.88 -2.84 -6.80
N PRO A 251 -19.69 -4.11 -6.35
CA PRO A 251 -19.89 -4.44 -4.94
C PRO A 251 -18.91 -3.72 -4.01
N MET A 252 -17.67 -3.46 -4.45
CA MET A 252 -16.70 -2.69 -3.66
C MET A 252 -17.14 -1.24 -3.49
N ALA A 253 -17.60 -0.58 -4.55
CA ALA A 253 -18.09 0.79 -4.50
C ALA A 253 -19.36 0.91 -3.64
N VAL A 254 -20.29 -0.04 -3.77
CA VAL A 254 -21.47 -0.13 -2.91
C VAL A 254 -21.06 -0.31 -1.44
N GLY A 255 -20.16 -1.24 -1.15
CA GLY A 255 -19.63 -1.46 0.20
C GLY A 255 -18.97 -0.22 0.80
N ALA A 256 -18.14 0.47 0.01
CA ALA A 256 -17.51 1.72 0.43
C ALA A 256 -18.55 2.84 0.67
N GLY A 257 -19.59 2.92 -0.17
CA GLY A 257 -20.70 3.85 -0.01
C GLY A 257 -21.51 3.58 1.24
N LEU A 258 -21.84 2.31 1.53
CA LEU A 258 -22.54 1.91 2.75
C LEU A 258 -21.75 2.26 4.02
N ILE A 259 -20.42 2.08 4.00
CA ILE A 259 -19.54 2.52 5.10
C ILE A 259 -19.64 4.05 5.25
N GLY A 260 -19.52 4.80 4.14
CA GLY A 260 -19.66 6.26 4.14
C GLY A 260 -21.04 6.74 4.63
N HIS A 261 -22.12 6.06 4.23
CA HIS A 261 -23.47 6.37 4.69
C HIS A 261 -23.59 6.27 6.22
N ARG A 262 -23.00 5.24 6.83
CA ARG A 262 -22.99 5.05 8.30
C ARG A 262 -22.22 6.11 9.07
N LEU A 263 -21.43 6.95 8.39
CA LEU A 263 -20.70 8.08 8.95
C LEU A 263 -21.45 9.41 8.79
N ALA A 264 -22.78 9.39 8.59
CA ALA A 264 -23.59 10.59 8.51
C ALA A 264 -23.60 11.36 9.84
N GLY A 265 -23.70 12.70 9.75
CA GLY A 265 -23.72 13.59 10.90
C GLY A 265 -22.33 13.74 11.54
N ARG A 266 -22.25 13.68 12.86
CA ARG A 266 -21.02 13.78 13.65
C ARG A 266 -20.65 12.41 14.26
N PRO A 267 -20.02 11.52 13.49
CA PRO A 267 -19.69 10.19 13.99
C PRO A 267 -18.65 10.27 15.12
N GLU A 268 -18.78 9.36 16.07
CA GLU A 268 -17.77 9.17 17.12
C GLU A 268 -16.42 8.74 16.53
N PRO A 269 -15.29 9.12 17.16
CA PRO A 269 -13.95 8.75 16.71
C PRO A 269 -13.77 7.26 16.41
N GLY A 270 -14.24 6.37 17.28
CA GLY A 270 -14.14 4.92 17.09
C GLY A 270 -14.88 4.40 15.84
N ARG A 271 -16.00 5.04 15.47
CA ARG A 271 -16.72 4.70 14.22
C ARG A 271 -15.92 5.10 12.97
N VAL A 272 -15.24 6.26 13.02
CA VAL A 272 -14.37 6.70 11.93
C VAL A 272 -13.18 5.76 11.78
N GLN A 273 -12.53 5.39 12.89
CA GLN A 273 -11.43 4.42 12.92
C GLN A 273 -11.83 3.07 12.32
N ALA A 274 -12.98 2.53 12.75
CA ALA A 274 -13.48 1.26 12.21
C ALA A 274 -13.79 1.34 10.71
N ALA A 275 -14.29 2.48 10.22
CA ALA A 275 -14.56 2.70 8.80
C ALA A 275 -13.25 2.77 7.99
N VAL A 276 -12.26 3.51 8.47
CA VAL A 276 -10.93 3.59 7.84
C VAL A 276 -10.28 2.21 7.77
N GLY A 277 -10.33 1.43 8.86
CA GLY A 277 -9.84 0.06 8.86
C GLY A 277 -10.50 -0.82 7.79
N ARG A 278 -11.83 -0.73 7.62
CA ARG A 278 -12.57 -1.47 6.59
C ARG A 278 -12.21 -1.02 5.16
N TRP A 279 -12.05 0.28 4.92
CA TRP A 279 -11.59 0.79 3.63
C TRP A 279 -10.15 0.39 3.32
N LEU A 280 -9.26 0.33 4.32
CA LEU A 280 -7.90 -0.20 4.12
C LEU A 280 -7.90 -1.70 3.80
N LEU A 281 -8.82 -2.49 4.40
CA LEU A 281 -9.01 -3.89 4.01
C LEU A 281 -9.47 -4.05 2.56
N SER A 282 -10.26 -3.09 2.04
CA SER A 282 -10.71 -3.10 0.64
C SER A 282 -9.55 -2.94 -0.36
N LEU A 283 -8.37 -2.46 0.06
CA LEU A 283 -7.18 -2.40 -0.81
C LEU A 283 -6.80 -3.78 -1.37
N LEU A 284 -6.92 -4.84 -0.56
CA LEU A 284 -6.64 -6.21 -1.03
C LEU A 284 -7.57 -6.60 -2.19
N PHE A 285 -8.84 -6.21 -2.15
CA PHE A 285 -9.78 -6.50 -3.23
C PHE A 285 -9.50 -5.67 -4.49
N ILE A 286 -9.08 -4.40 -4.34
CA ILE A 286 -8.61 -3.58 -5.47
C ILE A 286 -7.41 -4.25 -6.12
N GLN A 287 -6.43 -4.69 -5.34
CA GLN A 287 -5.22 -5.37 -5.81
C GLN A 287 -5.55 -6.68 -6.52
N VAL A 288 -6.48 -7.49 -5.97
CA VAL A 288 -6.98 -8.73 -6.61
C VAL A 288 -7.65 -8.43 -7.94
N CYS A 289 -8.48 -7.38 -8.02
CA CYS A 289 -9.13 -6.97 -9.26
C CYS A 289 -8.09 -6.58 -10.32
N LEU A 290 -7.14 -5.72 -9.97
CA LEU A 290 -6.07 -5.28 -10.86
C LEU A 290 -5.18 -6.44 -11.30
N ALA A 291 -4.78 -7.30 -10.36
CA ALA A 291 -4.00 -8.50 -10.65
C ALA A 291 -4.76 -9.46 -11.55
N GLY A 292 -6.07 -9.65 -11.34
CA GLY A 292 -6.93 -10.50 -12.15
C GLY A 292 -7.05 -10.02 -13.59
N ILE A 293 -7.16 -8.69 -13.81
CA ILE A 293 -7.16 -8.08 -15.15
C ILE A 293 -5.84 -8.39 -15.86
N GLY A 294 -4.72 -8.25 -15.18
CA GLY A 294 -3.40 -8.51 -15.75
C GLY A 294 -3.09 -10.01 -15.94
N TRP A 295 -3.55 -10.86 -15.02
CA TRP A 295 -3.35 -12.32 -15.07
C TRP A 295 -4.19 -13.04 -16.13
N GLY A 296 -5.30 -12.43 -16.54
CA GLY A 296 -6.28 -13.09 -17.40
C GLY A 296 -7.30 -13.94 -16.66
N GLY A 297 -7.42 -13.83 -15.32
CA GLY A 297 -8.36 -14.58 -14.50
C GLY A 297 -8.32 -14.21 -13.02
N LEU A 298 -9.41 -14.47 -12.31
CA LEU A 298 -9.56 -14.10 -10.90
C LEU A 298 -9.23 -15.23 -9.90
N VAL A 299 -9.10 -16.47 -10.35
CA VAL A 299 -8.96 -17.61 -9.43
C VAL A 299 -7.67 -17.49 -8.61
N VAL A 300 -6.51 -17.39 -9.28
CA VAL A 300 -5.20 -17.31 -8.59
C VAL A 300 -5.07 -16.04 -7.75
N PRO A 301 -5.29 -14.83 -8.30
CA PRO A 301 -5.26 -13.61 -7.49
C PRO A 301 -6.29 -13.62 -6.36
N GLY A 302 -7.47 -14.19 -6.57
CA GLY A 302 -8.52 -14.31 -5.56
C GLY A 302 -8.13 -15.19 -4.39
N VAL A 303 -7.57 -16.38 -4.66
CA VAL A 303 -7.10 -17.31 -3.61
C VAL A 303 -5.98 -16.65 -2.78
N VAL A 304 -5.00 -16.02 -3.44
CA VAL A 304 -3.91 -15.30 -2.76
C VAL A 304 -4.47 -14.14 -1.94
N GLY A 305 -5.38 -13.34 -2.50
CA GLY A 305 -6.01 -12.22 -1.80
C GLY A 305 -6.81 -12.65 -0.57
N LEU A 306 -7.57 -13.74 -0.67
CA LEU A 306 -8.32 -14.31 0.46
C LEU A 306 -7.38 -14.84 1.56
N ALA A 307 -6.28 -15.47 1.19
CA ALA A 307 -5.27 -15.94 2.14
C ALA A 307 -4.63 -14.75 2.89
N LEU A 308 -4.23 -13.71 2.16
CA LEU A 308 -3.67 -12.48 2.76
C LEU A 308 -4.69 -11.77 3.67
N TRP A 309 -5.95 -11.68 3.23
CA TRP A 309 -7.02 -11.11 4.03
C TRP A 309 -7.25 -11.90 5.33
N ALA A 310 -7.32 -13.22 5.27
CA ALA A 310 -7.48 -14.07 6.45
C ALA A 310 -6.29 -13.93 7.43
N CYS A 311 -5.07 -13.86 6.90
CA CYS A 311 -3.87 -13.60 7.69
C CYS A 311 -3.92 -12.20 8.34
N GLN A 312 -4.31 -11.17 7.58
CA GLN A 312 -4.41 -9.81 8.09
C GLN A 312 -5.42 -9.69 9.23
N VAL A 313 -6.61 -10.30 9.07
CA VAL A 313 -7.63 -10.30 10.13
C VAL A 313 -7.13 -11.00 11.40
N ARG A 314 -6.41 -12.13 11.27
CA ARG A 314 -5.83 -12.85 12.40
C ARG A 314 -4.73 -12.03 13.10
N LEU A 315 -3.84 -11.41 12.33
CA LEU A 315 -2.77 -10.58 12.88
C LEU A 315 -3.32 -9.30 13.52
N ALA A 316 -4.34 -8.68 12.93
CA ALA A 316 -4.99 -7.51 13.52
C ALA A 316 -5.57 -7.82 14.90
N LYS A 317 -6.24 -8.96 15.05
CA LYS A 317 -6.73 -9.42 16.38
C LYS A 317 -5.59 -9.62 17.39
N ARG A 318 -4.43 -10.12 16.94
CA ARG A 318 -3.29 -10.39 17.84
C ARG A 318 -2.51 -9.13 18.25
N PHE A 319 -2.42 -8.13 17.38
CA PHE A 319 -1.57 -6.95 17.60
C PHE A 319 -2.34 -5.69 18.02
N TYR A 320 -3.66 -5.63 17.79
CA TYR A 320 -4.49 -4.46 18.13
C TYR A 320 -5.54 -4.74 19.22
N CYS A 321 -5.70 -5.97 19.67
CA CYS A 321 -6.58 -6.35 20.79
C CYS A 321 -5.80 -6.61 22.08
N THR A 322 -4.55 -6.22 22.16
CA THR A 322 -3.74 -6.10 23.38
C THR A 322 -3.38 -4.63 23.55
#